data_4f8e3c97d1e15e2611b547d7cf0ee1ed
#
_entry.id   4f8e3c97d1e15e2611b547d7cf0ee1ed
#
_cell.length_a   1.000
_cell.length_b   1.000
_cell.length_c   1.000
_cell.angle_alpha   90.00
_cell.angle_beta   90.00
_cell.angle_gamma   90.00
#
_symmetry.space_group_name_H-M   'P 1'
#
loop_
_entity.id
_entity.type
_entity.pdbx_description
1 polymer ?
#
loop_
_entity_poly.entity_id
_entity_poly.type
_entity_poly.pdbx_seq_one_letter_code
_entity_poly.pdbx_strand_id
1 'polypeptide(L)'
;MVGKKEVKKTNYSYDIQKLYLEMFLSDAETFVRCQSIFDYENFDQKLQEAAQFVTEYVDKYKTMPEVAILNAATGSEFQAHTLPKENYNWLLEEFEQFTRHKSLERAIIKSADLLEKGDYGPVEKMIKDAVQISLNRDMGTDYFEDPKARLMKLKDNNGQISTGWPGVDKKLYGGFNRGELNIFAAASGGGKSLFLANLGVNWAIAGLNVIYLTFELSENLVAMRLDSMMTGIPSRDIFKSIDDVELKVKMLGKKSGSIQVKYMPSGKTCNDIRAYLKEYQVKKGYKPDIILVDYLDLMMPLSVKVSPSDLFIKDKYVSEELRNLAMETNAILVTASQLNRSAVEEIEFDHSHISGGLSKIQTADNVIGIFTSRAMKDRGRYQIQFMKTRSSSGVGQKVDLEFNLDTLRISDIDDDSDPAMTTSLSTMKNVNQGGGFNFKKTSTVKETVDPETGEIIADPTKGAPVPKVKAQVGGSKLREMLANLNSEKD
;
A
#
# COMPACT_ATOMS: atom_id res chain seq x y z
N MET A 1 -12.72 30.56 21.13
CA MET A 1 -14.08 30.58 20.55
C MET A 1 -14.06 29.75 19.29
N VAL A 2 -14.53 28.50 19.35
CA VAL A 2 -14.63 27.61 18.20
C VAL A 2 -15.94 27.95 17.52
N GLY A 3 -15.87 28.50 16.31
CA GLY A 3 -17.05 28.83 15.52
C GLY A 3 -17.84 27.57 15.21
N LYS A 4 -19.08 27.52 15.69
CA LYS A 4 -20.08 26.55 15.25
C LYS A 4 -20.28 26.73 13.74
N LYS A 5 -19.76 25.81 12.92
CA LYS A 5 -20.25 25.66 11.54
C LYS A 5 -21.74 25.32 11.63
N GLU A 6 -22.60 26.22 11.22
CA GLU A 6 -24.00 25.92 10.98
C GLU A 6 -24.09 24.78 9.97
N VAL A 7 -24.54 23.64 10.41
CA VAL A 7 -24.90 22.53 9.52
C VAL A 7 -26.15 23.01 8.76
N LYS A 8 -25.98 23.44 7.51
CA LYS A 8 -27.11 23.67 6.60
C LYS A 8 -27.93 22.38 6.56
N LYS A 9 -29.13 22.39 7.14
CA LYS A 9 -30.11 21.32 6.93
C LYS A 9 -30.44 21.29 5.45
N THR A 10 -29.86 20.39 4.72
CA THR A 10 -30.24 20.13 3.32
C THR A 10 -31.62 19.47 3.38
N ASN A 11 -32.65 20.21 3.04
CA ASN A 11 -34.01 19.68 3.01
C ASN A 11 -34.24 19.07 1.61
N TYR A 12 -34.16 17.76 1.50
CA TYR A 12 -34.42 17.02 0.26
C TYR A 12 -35.94 16.99 -0.01
N SER A 13 -36.47 18.14 -0.47
CA SER A 13 -37.88 18.31 -0.81
C SER A 13 -38.29 17.42 -1.99
N TYR A 14 -39.59 17.24 -2.14
CA TYR A 14 -40.18 16.56 -3.30
C TYR A 14 -39.64 17.11 -4.64
N ASP A 15 -39.57 18.44 -4.78
CA ASP A 15 -39.12 19.08 -6.01
C ASP A 15 -37.67 18.80 -6.34
N ILE A 16 -36.80 18.76 -5.35
CA ILE A 16 -35.36 18.38 -5.53
C ILE A 16 -35.25 16.92 -5.97
N GLN A 17 -36.00 16.02 -5.34
CA GLN A 17 -35.98 14.59 -5.71
C GLN A 17 -36.60 14.39 -7.13
N LYS A 18 -37.64 15.12 -7.48
CA LYS A 18 -38.19 15.11 -8.82
C LYS A 18 -37.17 15.60 -9.85
N LEU A 19 -36.45 16.68 -9.54
CA LEU A 19 -35.38 17.20 -10.38
C LEU A 19 -34.26 16.15 -10.60
N TYR A 20 -33.87 15.35 -9.58
CA TYR A 20 -32.90 14.28 -9.76
C TYR A 20 -33.38 13.27 -10.82
N LEU A 21 -34.62 12.82 -10.75
CA LEU A 21 -35.18 11.90 -11.74
C LEU A 21 -35.24 12.50 -13.15
N GLU A 22 -35.62 13.76 -13.27
CA GLU A 22 -35.67 14.49 -14.55
C GLU A 22 -34.28 14.64 -15.18
N MET A 23 -33.24 14.89 -14.35
CA MET A 23 -31.86 14.97 -14.82
C MET A 23 -31.30 13.59 -15.24
N PHE A 24 -31.64 12.52 -14.53
CA PHE A 24 -31.28 11.18 -14.95
C PHE A 24 -31.94 10.75 -16.26
N LEU A 25 -33.20 11.09 -16.44
CA LEU A 25 -33.92 10.84 -17.70
C LEU A 25 -33.31 11.61 -18.87
N SER A 26 -32.70 12.75 -18.59
CA SER A 26 -32.10 13.62 -19.61
C SER A 26 -30.66 13.24 -19.96
N ASP A 27 -29.93 12.54 -19.06
CA ASP A 27 -28.55 12.12 -19.27
C ASP A 27 -28.34 10.70 -18.71
N ALA A 28 -28.42 9.71 -19.60
CA ALA A 28 -28.23 8.31 -19.26
C ALA A 28 -26.83 7.99 -18.71
N GLU A 29 -25.79 8.73 -19.13
CA GLU A 29 -24.43 8.55 -18.62
C GLU A 29 -24.34 8.84 -17.11
N THR A 30 -24.94 9.95 -16.69
CA THR A 30 -25.01 10.32 -15.27
C THR A 30 -25.82 9.30 -14.45
N PHE A 31 -26.91 8.75 -15.00
CA PHE A 31 -27.65 7.67 -14.33
C PHE A 31 -26.79 6.42 -14.13
N VAL A 32 -26.08 5.97 -15.16
CA VAL A 32 -25.19 4.79 -15.07
C VAL A 32 -24.15 4.96 -13.95
N ARG A 33 -23.61 6.16 -13.78
CA ARG A 33 -22.69 6.48 -12.69
C ARG A 33 -23.33 6.40 -11.30
N CYS A 34 -24.62 6.69 -11.20
CA CYS A 34 -25.38 6.64 -9.96
C CYS A 34 -26.10 5.30 -9.72
N GLN A 35 -26.14 4.41 -10.69
CA GLN A 35 -26.94 3.17 -10.65
C GLN A 35 -26.61 2.31 -9.43
N SER A 36 -25.34 2.24 -9.03
CA SER A 36 -24.88 1.43 -7.87
C SER A 36 -25.42 1.91 -6.52
N ILE A 37 -25.83 3.17 -6.43
CA ILE A 37 -26.40 3.78 -5.22
C ILE A 37 -27.86 4.20 -5.39
N PHE A 38 -28.42 3.99 -6.58
CA PHE A 38 -29.81 4.32 -6.87
C PHE A 38 -30.73 3.30 -6.23
N ASP A 39 -31.57 3.75 -5.28
CA ASP A 39 -32.54 2.94 -4.58
C ASP A 39 -33.86 3.70 -4.55
N TYR A 40 -34.89 3.16 -5.22
CA TYR A 40 -36.20 3.79 -5.32
C TYR A 40 -36.85 4.02 -3.95
N GLU A 41 -36.57 3.18 -2.95
CA GLU A 41 -37.06 3.33 -1.58
C GLU A 41 -36.54 4.62 -0.89
N ASN A 42 -35.50 5.24 -1.37
CA ASN A 42 -34.96 6.48 -0.83
C ASN A 42 -35.78 7.72 -1.23
N PHE A 43 -36.59 7.61 -2.28
CA PHE A 43 -37.41 8.72 -2.78
C PHE A 43 -38.68 8.93 -1.96
N ASP A 44 -39.27 10.13 -2.09
CA ASP A 44 -40.58 10.44 -1.56
C ASP A 44 -41.63 9.45 -2.10
N GLN A 45 -42.61 9.08 -1.28
CA GLN A 45 -43.61 8.06 -1.61
C GLN A 45 -44.27 8.29 -2.96
N LYS A 46 -44.49 9.56 -3.34
CA LYS A 46 -45.11 9.95 -4.63
C LYS A 46 -44.19 9.74 -5.84
N LEU A 47 -42.88 9.61 -5.61
CA LEU A 47 -41.87 9.42 -6.65
C LEU A 47 -41.37 7.97 -6.71
N GLN A 48 -41.72 7.16 -5.72
CA GLN A 48 -41.19 5.77 -5.66
C GLN A 48 -41.63 4.94 -6.86
N GLU A 49 -42.90 5.06 -7.31
CA GLU A 49 -43.39 4.34 -8.47
C GLU A 49 -42.59 4.66 -9.73
N ALA A 50 -42.32 5.96 -9.95
CA ALA A 50 -41.51 6.40 -11.09
C ALA A 50 -40.06 5.94 -10.98
N ALA A 51 -39.44 6.02 -9.79
CA ALA A 51 -38.09 5.57 -9.55
C ALA A 51 -37.94 4.05 -9.72
N GLN A 52 -38.92 3.29 -9.24
CA GLN A 52 -38.98 1.84 -9.42
C GLN A 52 -39.10 1.46 -10.90
N PHE A 53 -40.01 2.14 -11.63
CA PHE A 53 -40.14 1.92 -13.08
C PHE A 53 -38.84 2.17 -13.83
N VAL A 54 -38.11 3.24 -13.50
CA VAL A 54 -36.79 3.51 -14.09
C VAL A 54 -35.84 2.34 -13.84
N THR A 55 -35.76 1.83 -12.60
CA THR A 55 -34.91 0.70 -12.26
C THR A 55 -35.26 -0.55 -13.08
N GLU A 56 -36.54 -0.93 -13.09
CA GLU A 56 -37.04 -2.11 -13.80
C GLU A 56 -36.84 -2.01 -15.32
N TYR A 57 -37.07 -0.81 -15.88
CA TYR A 57 -36.88 -0.54 -17.30
C TYR A 57 -35.41 -0.67 -17.71
N VAL A 58 -34.51 -0.05 -16.94
CA VAL A 58 -33.07 -0.13 -17.21
C VAL A 58 -32.56 -1.57 -17.04
N ASP A 59 -33.01 -2.30 -16.04
CA ASP A 59 -32.63 -3.70 -15.84
C ASP A 59 -33.05 -4.59 -17.00
N LYS A 60 -34.24 -4.33 -17.57
CA LYS A 60 -34.80 -5.12 -18.66
C LYS A 60 -34.25 -4.74 -20.02
N TYR A 61 -34.16 -3.46 -20.33
CA TYR A 61 -33.86 -2.95 -21.68
C TYR A 61 -32.43 -2.43 -21.83
N LYS A 62 -31.70 -2.27 -20.72
CA LYS A 62 -30.34 -1.72 -20.66
C LYS A 62 -30.20 -0.31 -21.24
N THR A 63 -31.30 0.43 -21.27
CA THR A 63 -31.38 1.83 -21.71
C THR A 63 -32.30 2.60 -20.78
N MET A 64 -32.13 3.91 -20.67
CA MET A 64 -33.05 4.78 -19.93
C MET A 64 -34.41 4.89 -20.68
N PRO A 65 -35.54 4.91 -19.95
CA PRO A 65 -36.83 5.21 -20.57
C PRO A 65 -36.89 6.68 -21.05
N GLU A 66 -37.55 6.91 -22.16
CA GLU A 66 -37.90 8.26 -22.54
C GLU A 66 -38.92 8.85 -21.55
N VAL A 67 -38.87 10.18 -21.33
CA VAL A 67 -39.77 10.88 -20.40
C VAL A 67 -41.26 10.62 -20.73
N ALA A 68 -41.61 10.54 -22.03
CA ALA A 68 -42.97 10.22 -22.48
C ALA A 68 -43.41 8.80 -22.04
N ILE A 69 -42.51 7.83 -22.07
CA ILE A 69 -42.78 6.45 -21.65
C ILE A 69 -43.03 6.39 -20.15
N LEU A 70 -42.16 7.04 -19.36
CA LEU A 70 -42.30 7.11 -17.92
C LEU A 70 -43.62 7.77 -17.51
N ASN A 71 -43.93 8.94 -18.07
CA ASN A 71 -45.15 9.65 -17.77
C ASN A 71 -46.41 8.84 -18.12
N ALA A 72 -46.41 8.15 -19.28
CA ALA A 72 -47.50 7.29 -19.67
C ALA A 72 -47.70 6.08 -18.77
N ALA A 73 -46.60 5.51 -18.28
CA ALA A 73 -46.60 4.30 -17.43
C ALA A 73 -47.00 4.60 -15.98
N THR A 74 -46.61 5.76 -15.42
CA THR A 74 -46.78 6.08 -14.01
C THR A 74 -47.79 7.20 -13.75
N GLY A 75 -48.35 7.80 -14.80
CA GLY A 75 -49.25 8.93 -14.67
C GLY A 75 -48.61 10.23 -14.13
N SER A 76 -47.28 10.27 -14.16
CA SER A 76 -46.48 11.39 -13.64
C SER A 76 -46.26 12.47 -14.71
N GLU A 77 -45.81 13.66 -14.27
CA GLU A 77 -45.51 14.81 -15.15
C GLU A 77 -44.03 15.20 -15.01
N PHE A 78 -43.12 14.37 -15.54
CA PHE A 78 -41.69 14.69 -15.62
C PHE A 78 -41.38 15.45 -16.91
N GLN A 79 -40.30 16.24 -16.86
CA GLN A 79 -39.82 17.04 -17.98
C GLN A 79 -38.39 16.68 -18.32
N ALA A 80 -38.00 16.78 -19.59
CA ALA A 80 -36.63 16.67 -20.00
C ALA A 80 -35.92 18.01 -19.88
N HIS A 81 -34.68 17.99 -19.37
CA HIS A 81 -33.85 19.17 -19.22
C HIS A 81 -32.61 19.07 -20.07
N THR A 82 -32.24 20.12 -20.78
CA THR A 82 -30.92 20.23 -21.43
C THR A 82 -30.07 21.17 -20.58
N LEU A 83 -29.20 20.59 -19.78
CA LEU A 83 -28.37 21.33 -18.84
C LEU A 83 -26.88 21.27 -19.22
N PRO A 84 -26.07 22.28 -18.86
CA PRO A 84 -24.62 22.23 -18.97
C PRO A 84 -24.04 21.07 -18.20
N LYS A 85 -22.88 20.53 -18.67
CA LYS A 85 -22.21 19.36 -18.03
C LYS A 85 -21.85 19.61 -16.57
N GLU A 86 -21.56 20.84 -16.19
CA GLU A 86 -21.25 21.22 -14.81
C GLU A 86 -22.40 20.92 -13.83
N ASN A 87 -23.64 21.04 -14.29
CA ASN A 87 -24.83 20.76 -13.47
C ASN A 87 -24.96 19.27 -13.15
N TYR A 88 -24.51 18.39 -14.04
CA TYR A 88 -24.49 16.95 -13.77
C TYR A 88 -23.42 16.56 -12.75
N ASN A 89 -22.31 17.29 -12.67
CA ASN A 89 -21.34 17.09 -11.58
C ASN A 89 -21.91 17.47 -10.21
N TRP A 90 -22.66 18.57 -10.14
CA TRP A 90 -23.41 18.94 -8.95
C TRP A 90 -24.45 17.85 -8.60
N LEU A 91 -25.18 17.34 -9.58
CA LEU A 91 -26.13 16.24 -9.35
C LEU A 91 -25.47 15.01 -8.73
N LEU A 92 -24.31 14.60 -9.23
CA LEU A 92 -23.59 13.44 -8.70
C LEU A 92 -23.23 13.62 -7.22
N GLU A 93 -22.78 14.81 -6.81
CA GLU A 93 -22.42 15.12 -5.44
C GLU A 93 -23.65 15.16 -4.51
N GLU A 94 -24.69 15.85 -4.92
CA GLU A 94 -25.92 16.00 -4.14
C GLU A 94 -26.68 14.68 -4.05
N PHE A 95 -26.74 13.90 -5.13
CA PHE A 95 -27.42 12.61 -5.14
C PHE A 95 -26.73 11.57 -4.24
N GLU A 96 -25.40 11.57 -4.18
CA GLU A 96 -24.65 10.74 -3.23
C GLU A 96 -25.00 11.10 -1.78
N GLN A 97 -25.05 12.40 -1.47
CA GLN A 97 -25.41 12.87 -0.14
C GLN A 97 -26.87 12.56 0.21
N PHE A 98 -27.78 12.76 -0.75
CA PHE A 98 -29.19 12.41 -0.63
C PHE A 98 -29.37 10.92 -0.31
N THR A 99 -28.81 10.06 -1.13
CA THR A 99 -28.94 8.59 -0.97
C THR A 99 -28.34 8.13 0.35
N ARG A 100 -27.17 8.63 0.72
CA ARG A 100 -26.54 8.33 2.02
C ARG A 100 -27.41 8.78 3.19
N HIS A 101 -27.97 9.99 3.12
CA HIS A 101 -28.85 10.53 4.16
C HIS A 101 -30.10 9.68 4.32
N LYS A 102 -30.79 9.38 3.20
CA LYS A 102 -32.05 8.61 3.21
C LYS A 102 -31.85 7.15 3.60
N SER A 103 -30.76 6.53 3.14
CA SER A 103 -30.42 5.16 3.55
C SER A 103 -30.09 5.10 5.02
N LEU A 104 -29.38 6.08 5.57
CA LEU A 104 -29.08 6.16 6.99
C LEU A 104 -30.35 6.39 7.83
N GLU A 105 -31.22 7.31 7.41
CA GLU A 105 -32.51 7.55 8.04
C GLU A 105 -33.36 6.27 8.11
N ARG A 106 -33.47 5.55 7.00
CA ARG A 106 -34.17 4.27 6.90
C ARG A 106 -33.51 3.17 7.78
N ALA A 107 -32.18 3.10 7.77
CA ALA A 107 -31.44 2.14 8.61
C ALA A 107 -31.69 2.41 10.11
N ILE A 108 -31.72 3.65 10.55
CA ILE A 108 -32.02 4.03 11.93
C ILE A 108 -33.46 3.62 12.30
N ILE A 109 -34.43 3.90 11.44
CA ILE A 109 -35.85 3.54 11.69
C ILE A 109 -36.00 2.00 11.80
N LYS A 110 -35.45 1.26 10.83
CA LYS A 110 -35.49 -0.22 10.84
C LYS A 110 -34.71 -0.82 12.01
N SER A 111 -33.70 -0.11 12.53
CA SER A 111 -32.92 -0.56 13.68
C SER A 111 -33.70 -0.53 14.98
N ALA A 112 -34.70 0.34 15.12
CA ALA A 112 -35.50 0.43 16.34
C ALA A 112 -36.16 -0.91 16.68
N ASP A 113 -36.79 -1.57 15.70
CA ASP A 113 -37.49 -2.86 15.90
C ASP A 113 -36.50 -3.99 16.21
N LEU A 114 -35.26 -3.93 15.72
CA LEU A 114 -34.22 -4.92 15.98
C LEU A 114 -33.58 -4.74 17.35
N LEU A 115 -33.42 -3.48 17.77
CA LEU A 115 -32.93 -3.15 19.12
C LEU A 115 -33.86 -3.64 20.20
N GLU A 116 -35.18 -3.53 19.99
CA GLU A 116 -36.20 -4.08 20.93
C GLU A 116 -36.09 -5.62 21.05
N LYS A 117 -35.66 -6.30 19.99
CA LYS A 117 -35.44 -7.75 19.97
C LYS A 117 -34.06 -8.17 20.49
N GLY A 118 -33.17 -7.22 20.80
CA GLY A 118 -31.81 -7.48 21.27
C GLY A 118 -30.86 -8.00 20.19
N ASP A 119 -31.19 -7.83 18.89
CA ASP A 119 -30.38 -8.30 17.78
C ASP A 119 -29.50 -7.15 17.23
N TYR A 120 -28.30 -7.04 17.75
CA TYR A 120 -27.38 -5.94 17.45
C TYR A 120 -26.58 -6.13 16.15
N GLY A 121 -26.35 -7.36 15.70
CA GLY A 121 -25.54 -7.65 14.52
C GLY A 121 -26.10 -7.06 13.22
N PRO A 122 -27.38 -7.28 12.87
CA PRO A 122 -28.02 -6.65 11.72
C PRO A 122 -28.05 -5.11 11.80
N VAL A 123 -28.21 -4.55 13.01
CA VAL A 123 -28.19 -3.09 13.23
C VAL A 123 -26.84 -2.50 12.83
N GLU A 124 -25.74 -3.08 13.34
CA GLU A 124 -24.38 -2.63 12.99
C GLU A 124 -24.16 -2.70 11.48
N LYS A 125 -24.56 -3.80 10.84
CA LYS A 125 -24.41 -3.98 9.39
C LYS A 125 -25.18 -2.93 8.62
N MET A 126 -26.48 -2.71 8.90
CA MET A 126 -27.32 -1.75 8.19
C MET A 126 -26.78 -0.31 8.31
N ILE A 127 -26.38 0.11 9.50
CA ILE A 127 -25.79 1.44 9.72
C ILE A 127 -24.47 1.58 8.96
N LYS A 128 -23.63 0.56 9.00
CA LYS A 128 -22.34 0.55 8.29
C LYS A 128 -22.53 0.64 6.78
N ASP A 129 -23.44 -0.16 6.22
CA ASP A 129 -23.73 -0.17 4.79
C ASP A 129 -24.28 1.19 4.35
N ALA A 130 -25.18 1.81 5.11
CA ALA A 130 -25.73 3.14 4.81
C ALA A 130 -24.67 4.26 4.84
N VAL A 131 -23.73 4.21 5.80
CA VAL A 131 -22.64 5.20 5.91
C VAL A 131 -21.62 5.04 4.79
N GLN A 132 -21.42 3.82 4.28
CA GLN A 132 -20.43 3.50 3.23
C GLN A 132 -20.93 3.78 1.81
N ILE A 133 -22.18 4.18 1.63
CA ILE A 133 -22.71 4.58 0.32
C ILE A 133 -21.84 5.68 -0.26
N SER A 134 -21.23 5.42 -1.41
CA SER A 134 -20.45 6.41 -2.16
C SER A 134 -20.49 6.06 -3.64
N LEU A 135 -20.45 7.09 -4.49
CA LEU A 135 -20.21 6.89 -5.90
C LEU A 135 -18.81 6.38 -6.13
N ASN A 136 -18.69 5.34 -6.94
CA ASN A 136 -17.39 4.94 -7.45
C ASN A 136 -16.97 5.95 -8.53
N ARG A 137 -16.23 6.99 -8.10
CA ARG A 137 -15.77 8.07 -9.00
C ARG A 137 -14.51 7.68 -9.74
N ASP A 138 -13.87 6.60 -9.31
CA ASP A 138 -12.64 6.11 -9.92
C ASP A 138 -12.98 5.14 -11.06
N MET A 139 -13.03 5.68 -12.27
CA MET A 139 -13.18 4.90 -13.51
C MET A 139 -11.89 4.20 -13.92
N GLY A 140 -10.85 4.27 -13.09
CA GLY A 140 -9.52 3.81 -13.42
C GLY A 140 -8.73 4.85 -14.24
N THR A 141 -7.74 4.38 -14.98
CA THR A 141 -6.86 5.24 -15.76
C THR A 141 -7.12 5.03 -17.24
N ASP A 142 -7.54 6.08 -17.97
CA ASP A 142 -7.50 6.04 -19.43
C ASP A 142 -6.03 6.02 -19.88
N TYR A 143 -5.65 4.94 -20.53
CA TYR A 143 -4.26 4.70 -20.87
C TYR A 143 -3.69 5.71 -21.86
N PHE A 144 -4.52 6.20 -22.78
CA PHE A 144 -4.13 7.08 -23.88
C PHE A 144 -4.39 8.57 -23.62
N GLU A 145 -5.23 8.93 -22.67
CA GLU A 145 -5.70 10.31 -22.46
C GLU A 145 -4.55 11.26 -22.10
N ASP A 146 -3.76 10.95 -21.08
CA ASP A 146 -2.60 11.77 -20.67
C ASP A 146 -1.44 10.90 -20.13
N PRO A 147 -0.61 10.36 -21.04
CA PRO A 147 0.54 9.54 -20.63
C PRO A 147 1.54 10.29 -19.73
N LYS A 148 1.69 11.61 -19.94
CA LYS A 148 2.63 12.43 -19.15
C LYS A 148 2.15 12.61 -17.72
N ALA A 149 0.90 13.01 -17.52
CA ALA A 149 0.31 13.17 -16.17
C ALA A 149 0.30 11.82 -15.43
N ARG A 150 -0.05 10.73 -16.13
CA ARG A 150 -0.01 9.38 -15.57
C ARG A 150 1.39 8.98 -15.11
N LEU A 151 2.43 9.25 -15.92
CA LEU A 151 3.82 8.95 -15.56
C LEU A 151 4.33 9.86 -14.44
N MET A 152 3.92 11.13 -14.40
CA MET A 152 4.25 12.03 -13.29
C MET A 152 3.56 11.58 -11.99
N LYS A 153 2.27 11.25 -12.04
CA LYS A 153 1.55 10.69 -10.89
C LYS A 153 2.18 9.39 -10.38
N LEU A 154 2.63 8.53 -11.31
CA LEU A 154 3.36 7.31 -10.97
C LEU A 154 4.70 7.64 -10.30
N LYS A 155 5.45 8.61 -10.83
CA LYS A 155 6.73 9.06 -10.27
C LYS A 155 6.57 9.66 -8.86
N ASP A 156 5.51 10.44 -8.64
CA ASP A 156 5.24 11.08 -7.36
C ASP A 156 4.70 10.10 -6.30
N ASN A 157 3.94 9.08 -6.75
CA ASN A 157 3.35 8.06 -5.88
C ASN A 157 4.23 6.82 -5.67
N ASN A 158 5.13 6.52 -6.59
CA ASN A 158 6.16 5.49 -6.43
C ASN A 158 7.34 6.07 -5.64
N GLY A 159 7.08 6.45 -4.42
CA GLY A 159 8.12 6.71 -3.46
C GLY A 159 8.75 5.39 -3.07
N GLN A 160 9.73 4.92 -3.85
CA GLN A 160 10.58 3.83 -3.44
C GLN A 160 11.23 4.20 -2.12
N ILE A 161 10.86 3.50 -1.07
CA ILE A 161 11.36 3.76 0.27
C ILE A 161 12.48 2.77 0.54
N SER A 162 13.69 3.29 0.71
CA SER A 162 14.89 2.51 1.02
C SER A 162 14.64 1.60 2.23
N THR A 163 15.13 0.37 2.17
CA THR A 163 15.14 -0.56 3.30
C THR A 163 16.21 -0.21 4.35
N GLY A 164 17.13 0.69 3.98
CA GLY A 164 18.32 0.98 4.76
C GLY A 164 19.46 0.00 4.53
N TRP A 165 19.30 -0.93 3.60
CA TRP A 165 20.34 -1.85 3.13
C TRP A 165 20.59 -1.61 1.63
N PRO A 166 21.68 -0.89 1.25
CA PRO A 166 21.97 -0.54 -0.14
C PRO A 166 22.00 -1.74 -1.10
N GLY A 167 22.50 -2.89 -0.67
CA GLY A 167 22.51 -4.10 -1.46
C GLY A 167 21.12 -4.63 -1.78
N VAL A 168 20.18 -4.52 -0.83
CA VAL A 168 18.77 -4.87 -1.00
C VAL A 168 18.08 -3.87 -1.91
N ASP A 169 18.27 -2.57 -1.65
CA ASP A 169 17.67 -1.49 -2.41
C ASP A 169 18.07 -1.52 -3.88
N LYS A 170 19.34 -1.84 -4.17
CA LYS A 170 19.83 -2.03 -5.54
C LYS A 170 19.05 -3.12 -6.30
N LYS A 171 18.61 -4.18 -5.61
CA LYS A 171 17.84 -5.26 -6.22
C LYS A 171 16.35 -4.91 -6.39
N LEU A 172 15.86 -3.97 -5.58
CA LEU A 172 14.47 -3.47 -5.61
C LEU A 172 14.33 -2.14 -6.37
N TYR A 173 15.37 -1.69 -7.10
CA TYR A 173 15.40 -0.41 -7.82
C TYR A 173 15.16 0.82 -6.92
N GLY A 174 15.54 0.73 -5.64
CA GLY A 174 15.48 1.81 -4.67
C GLY A 174 14.82 1.45 -3.33
N GLY A 175 14.09 0.34 -3.25
CA GLY A 175 13.42 -0.11 -2.03
C GLY A 175 11.98 -0.58 -2.26
N PHE A 176 11.17 -0.55 -1.20
CA PHE A 176 9.76 -0.95 -1.28
C PHE A 176 8.85 0.22 -1.69
N ASN A 177 7.72 -0.10 -2.32
CA ASN A 177 6.71 0.87 -2.71
C ASN A 177 5.56 0.93 -1.68
N ARG A 178 4.92 2.10 -1.57
CA ARG A 178 3.70 2.26 -0.78
C ARG A 178 2.55 1.43 -1.39
N GLY A 179 1.71 0.87 -0.52
CA GLY A 179 0.60 0.02 -0.95
C GLY A 179 1.00 -1.43 -1.25
N GLU A 180 2.28 -1.79 -1.10
CA GLU A 180 2.77 -3.16 -1.30
C GLU A 180 2.74 -4.00 -0.02
N LEU A 181 2.45 -5.30 -0.20
CA LEU A 181 2.65 -6.33 0.81
C LEU A 181 3.99 -7.03 0.57
N ASN A 182 4.86 -6.95 1.56
CA ASN A 182 6.19 -7.54 1.56
C ASN A 182 6.29 -8.65 2.61
N ILE A 183 6.72 -9.84 2.23
CA ILE A 183 6.81 -11.01 3.13
C ILE A 183 8.25 -11.44 3.28
N PHE A 184 8.73 -11.51 4.52
CA PHE A 184 9.99 -12.15 4.85
C PHE A 184 9.73 -13.57 5.36
N ALA A 185 10.27 -14.57 4.67
CA ALA A 185 10.07 -15.98 4.97
C ALA A 185 11.34 -16.60 5.56
N ALA A 186 11.23 -17.25 6.72
CA ALA A 186 12.35 -17.93 7.34
C ALA A 186 11.89 -19.16 8.15
N ALA A 187 12.80 -20.09 8.39
CA ALA A 187 12.60 -21.19 9.33
C ALA A 187 12.36 -20.68 10.76
N SER A 188 11.87 -21.53 11.64
CA SER A 188 11.76 -21.20 13.07
C SER A 188 13.16 -20.83 13.62
N GLY A 189 13.25 -19.72 14.35
CA GLY A 189 14.52 -19.18 14.82
C GLY A 189 15.43 -18.61 13.71
N GLY A 190 14.95 -18.47 12.47
CA GLY A 190 15.67 -17.91 11.32
C GLY A 190 15.83 -16.39 11.34
N GLY A 191 15.27 -15.68 12.33
CA GLY A 191 15.47 -14.24 12.49
C GLY A 191 14.34 -13.36 11.95
N LYS A 192 13.17 -13.92 11.62
CA LYS A 192 12.00 -13.15 11.08
C LYS A 192 11.73 -11.83 11.81
N SER A 193 11.43 -11.93 13.11
CA SER A 193 11.17 -10.77 13.98
C SER A 193 12.34 -9.80 14.04
N LEU A 194 13.56 -10.33 13.92
CA LEU A 194 14.79 -9.54 13.94
C LEU A 194 14.94 -8.69 12.67
N PHE A 195 14.62 -9.27 11.49
CA PHE A 195 14.59 -8.53 10.23
C PHE A 195 13.51 -7.43 10.26
N LEU A 196 12.29 -7.73 10.71
CA LEU A 196 11.23 -6.75 10.84
C LEU A 196 11.61 -5.61 11.78
N ALA A 197 12.22 -5.92 12.94
CA ALA A 197 12.68 -4.93 13.90
C ALA A 197 13.77 -4.02 13.32
N ASN A 198 14.74 -4.59 12.58
CA ASN A 198 15.78 -3.81 11.91
C ASN A 198 15.23 -2.89 10.84
N LEU A 199 14.30 -3.35 10.01
CA LEU A 199 13.59 -2.50 9.06
C LEU A 199 12.84 -1.36 9.77
N GLY A 200 12.13 -1.66 10.86
CA GLY A 200 11.47 -0.65 11.69
C GLY A 200 12.42 0.42 12.21
N VAL A 201 13.59 0.02 12.70
CA VAL A 201 14.64 0.94 13.15
C VAL A 201 15.19 1.78 12.00
N ASN A 202 15.51 1.16 10.85
CA ASN A 202 16.02 1.86 9.69
C ASN A 202 15.03 2.95 9.23
N TRP A 203 13.74 2.61 9.12
CA TRP A 203 12.72 3.55 8.69
C TRP A 203 12.43 4.66 9.70
N ALA A 204 12.45 4.35 10.99
CA ALA A 204 12.30 5.37 12.01
C ALA A 204 13.48 6.36 11.99
N ILE A 205 14.72 5.88 11.87
CA ILE A 205 15.89 6.73 11.72
C ILE A 205 15.79 7.61 10.46
N ALA A 206 15.19 7.08 9.39
CA ALA A 206 14.91 7.83 8.16
C ALA A 206 13.79 8.89 8.30
N GLY A 207 13.14 8.98 9.47
CA GLY A 207 12.09 9.96 9.75
C GLY A 207 10.68 9.49 9.46
N LEU A 208 10.48 8.20 9.17
CA LEU A 208 9.16 7.61 8.88
C LEU A 208 8.44 7.15 10.16
N ASN A 209 7.12 7.13 10.11
CA ASN A 209 6.26 6.69 11.21
C ASN A 209 5.94 5.20 11.07
N VAL A 210 6.44 4.41 11.99
CA VAL A 210 6.37 2.95 11.99
C VAL A 210 5.40 2.46 13.06
N ILE A 211 4.50 1.56 12.69
CA ILE A 211 3.72 0.75 13.63
C ILE A 211 4.23 -0.67 13.56
N TYR A 212 4.64 -1.21 14.71
CA TYR A 212 5.08 -2.60 14.88
C TYR A 212 4.01 -3.38 15.66
N LEU A 213 3.27 -4.24 14.98
CA LEU A 213 2.27 -5.11 15.55
C LEU A 213 2.89 -6.47 15.82
N THR A 214 3.02 -6.85 17.09
CA THR A 214 3.54 -8.15 17.48
C THR A 214 2.41 -9.06 17.94
N PHE A 215 2.36 -10.27 17.38
CA PHE A 215 1.40 -11.32 17.74
C PHE A 215 2.06 -12.43 18.58
N GLU A 216 3.38 -12.44 18.65
CA GLU A 216 4.16 -13.49 19.34
C GLU A 216 4.85 -12.95 20.58
N LEU A 217 5.54 -11.81 20.47
CA LEU A 217 6.36 -11.27 21.56
C LEU A 217 5.65 -10.16 22.31
N SER A 218 5.95 -10.01 23.62
CA SER A 218 5.47 -8.87 24.39
C SER A 218 6.05 -7.55 23.88
N GLU A 219 5.33 -6.44 24.06
CA GLU A 219 5.77 -5.09 23.71
C GLU A 219 7.14 -4.77 24.32
N ASN A 220 7.34 -5.14 25.59
CA ASN A 220 8.58 -4.88 26.32
C ASN A 220 9.77 -5.63 25.71
N LEU A 221 9.58 -6.89 25.28
CA LEU A 221 10.65 -7.67 24.67
C LEU A 221 11.04 -7.13 23.29
N VAL A 222 10.05 -6.69 22.51
CA VAL A 222 10.31 -5.99 21.23
C VAL A 222 11.03 -4.68 21.50
N ALA A 223 10.55 -3.87 22.45
CA ALA A 223 11.19 -2.60 22.82
C ALA A 223 12.65 -2.78 23.25
N MET A 224 12.94 -3.74 24.10
CA MET A 224 14.33 -4.03 24.52
C MET A 224 15.25 -4.36 23.33
N ARG A 225 14.74 -5.09 22.32
CA ARG A 225 15.51 -5.36 21.10
C ARG A 225 15.74 -4.07 20.29
N LEU A 226 14.71 -3.22 20.15
CA LEU A 226 14.82 -1.92 19.50
C LEU A 226 15.83 -1.02 20.24
N ASP A 227 15.82 -1.01 21.59
CA ASP A 227 16.78 -0.27 22.40
C ASP A 227 18.22 -0.67 22.07
N SER A 228 18.49 -1.99 22.04
CA SER A 228 19.81 -2.50 21.67
C SER A 228 20.22 -2.09 20.25
N MET A 229 19.32 -2.21 19.29
CA MET A 229 19.57 -1.85 17.89
C MET A 229 19.80 -0.34 17.71
N MET A 230 19.08 0.52 18.43
CA MET A 230 19.16 1.96 18.29
C MET A 230 20.32 2.57 19.05
N THR A 231 20.64 2.03 20.23
CA THR A 231 21.67 2.60 21.11
C THR A 231 23.06 2.03 20.90
N GLY A 232 23.14 0.84 20.25
CA GLY A 232 24.40 0.09 20.12
C GLY A 232 24.87 -0.54 21.44
N ILE A 233 24.03 -0.51 22.49
CA ILE A 233 24.34 -1.19 23.76
C ILE A 233 23.97 -2.67 23.62
N PRO A 234 24.86 -3.61 23.95
CA PRO A 234 24.56 -5.02 23.88
C PRO A 234 23.29 -5.39 24.67
N SER A 235 22.45 -6.26 24.09
CA SER A 235 21.16 -6.63 24.69
C SER A 235 21.31 -7.20 26.12
N ARG A 236 22.42 -7.89 26.42
CA ARG A 236 22.76 -8.39 27.75
C ARG A 236 23.11 -7.29 28.78
N ASP A 237 23.47 -6.10 28.32
CA ASP A 237 23.92 -4.99 29.17
C ASP A 237 22.88 -3.84 29.26
N ILE A 238 21.74 -3.96 28.57
CA ILE A 238 20.66 -2.95 28.59
C ILE A 238 20.25 -2.60 30.02
N PHE A 239 20.02 -3.60 30.86
CA PHE A 239 19.59 -3.39 32.26
C PHE A 239 20.69 -2.85 33.19
N LYS A 240 21.96 -2.93 32.75
CA LYS A 240 23.11 -2.34 33.49
C LYS A 240 23.34 -0.86 33.09
N SER A 241 22.77 -0.43 31.96
CA SER A 241 23.02 0.86 31.34
C SER A 241 21.72 1.62 31.07
N ILE A 242 20.73 1.53 31.98
CA ILE A 242 19.38 2.09 31.79
C ILE A 242 19.43 3.57 31.49
N ASP A 243 20.23 4.35 32.25
CA ASP A 243 20.32 5.82 32.06
C ASP A 243 20.93 6.18 30.70
N ASP A 244 21.96 5.45 30.26
CA ASP A 244 22.57 5.63 28.94
C ASP A 244 21.60 5.26 27.80
N VAL A 245 20.85 4.18 27.97
CA VAL A 245 19.78 3.77 27.02
C VAL A 245 18.74 4.86 26.92
N GLU A 246 18.21 5.35 28.07
CA GLU A 246 17.20 6.40 28.10
C GLU A 246 17.70 7.67 27.39
N LEU A 247 18.92 8.12 27.72
CA LEU A 247 19.52 9.31 27.12
C LEU A 247 19.63 9.17 25.60
N LYS A 248 20.21 8.06 25.12
CA LYS A 248 20.42 7.82 23.69
C LYS A 248 19.09 7.70 22.94
N VAL A 249 18.12 6.95 23.47
CA VAL A 249 16.79 6.81 22.85
C VAL A 249 16.06 8.15 22.77
N LYS A 250 16.09 8.97 23.84
CA LYS A 250 15.52 10.33 23.82
C LYS A 250 16.20 11.26 22.81
N MET A 251 17.53 11.16 22.68
CA MET A 251 18.29 11.95 21.70
C MET A 251 17.94 11.55 20.26
N LEU A 252 17.87 10.26 19.99
CA LEU A 252 17.50 9.71 18.68
C LEU A 252 16.05 10.05 18.34
N GLY A 253 15.12 9.91 19.27
CA GLY A 253 13.70 10.21 19.09
C GLY A 253 13.40 11.65 18.69
N LYS A 254 14.31 12.62 19.01
CA LYS A 254 14.16 14.02 18.57
C LYS A 254 14.46 14.22 17.07
N LYS A 255 15.19 13.29 16.46
CA LYS A 255 15.67 13.40 15.06
C LYS A 255 15.06 12.35 14.14
N SER A 256 14.40 11.36 14.72
CA SER A 256 13.78 10.22 14.03
C SER A 256 12.27 10.45 13.83
N GLY A 257 11.66 9.63 13.00
CA GLY A 257 10.22 9.41 13.00
C GLY A 257 9.77 8.71 14.30
N SER A 258 8.62 8.06 14.26
CA SER A 258 8.09 7.36 15.42
C SER A 258 8.10 5.85 15.23
N ILE A 259 8.29 5.08 16.33
CA ILE A 259 7.98 3.65 16.38
C ILE A 259 6.93 3.43 17.47
N GLN A 260 5.80 2.85 17.09
CA GLN A 260 4.77 2.43 18.03
C GLN A 260 4.71 0.91 18.03
N VAL A 261 5.07 0.28 19.13
CA VAL A 261 4.93 -1.17 19.34
C VAL A 261 3.59 -1.47 19.96
N LYS A 262 2.85 -2.45 19.41
CA LYS A 262 1.57 -2.89 19.94
C LYS A 262 1.46 -4.41 19.90
N TYR A 263 1.23 -5.02 21.07
CA TYR A 263 0.89 -6.43 21.14
C TYR A 263 -0.57 -6.66 20.77
N MET A 264 -0.80 -7.63 19.93
CA MET A 264 -2.12 -8.13 19.57
C MET A 264 -2.19 -9.64 19.84
N PRO A 265 -3.23 -10.13 20.53
CA PRO A 265 -3.40 -11.57 20.73
C PRO A 265 -3.54 -12.32 19.41
N SER A 266 -3.05 -13.56 19.38
CA SER A 266 -3.28 -14.47 18.25
C SER A 266 -4.78 -14.60 17.94
N GLY A 267 -5.11 -14.73 16.64
CA GLY A 267 -6.50 -14.83 16.19
C GLY A 267 -7.16 -13.49 15.83
N LYS A 268 -6.46 -12.36 16.01
CA LYS A 268 -6.92 -11.06 15.53
C LYS A 268 -6.95 -10.99 14.01
N THR A 269 -7.82 -10.15 13.48
CA THR A 269 -8.11 -9.98 12.05
C THR A 269 -7.57 -8.66 11.51
N CYS A 270 -7.59 -8.48 10.20
CA CYS A 270 -7.29 -7.18 9.57
C CYS A 270 -8.24 -6.06 10.02
N ASN A 271 -9.47 -6.37 10.44
CA ASN A 271 -10.38 -5.36 11.00
C ASN A 271 -9.91 -4.83 12.35
N ASP A 272 -9.35 -5.69 13.19
CA ASP A 272 -8.77 -5.25 14.47
C ASP A 272 -7.58 -4.31 14.22
N ILE A 273 -6.77 -4.60 13.20
CA ILE A 273 -5.69 -3.71 12.78
C ILE A 273 -6.25 -2.38 12.26
N ARG A 274 -7.27 -2.39 11.39
CA ARG A 274 -7.93 -1.16 10.90
C ARG A 274 -8.48 -0.30 12.03
N ALA A 275 -9.13 -0.92 13.03
CA ALA A 275 -9.65 -0.21 14.18
C ALA A 275 -8.53 0.46 14.98
N TYR A 276 -7.44 -0.27 15.24
CA TYR A 276 -6.26 0.28 15.91
C TYR A 276 -5.60 1.43 15.12
N LEU A 277 -5.46 1.29 13.81
CA LEU A 277 -4.89 2.35 12.95
C LEU A 277 -5.74 3.62 12.96
N LYS A 278 -7.07 3.50 12.97
CA LYS A 278 -7.98 4.65 13.11
C LYS A 278 -7.80 5.34 14.46
N GLU A 279 -7.76 4.58 15.55
CA GLU A 279 -7.50 5.11 16.88
C GLU A 279 -6.13 5.79 16.98
N TYR A 280 -5.10 5.16 16.42
CA TYR A 280 -3.76 5.72 16.35
C TYR A 280 -3.74 7.06 15.60
N GLN A 281 -4.39 7.12 14.44
CA GLN A 281 -4.48 8.36 13.65
C GLN A 281 -5.20 9.47 14.41
N VAL A 282 -6.27 9.17 15.13
CA VAL A 282 -7.00 10.16 15.95
C VAL A 282 -6.11 10.66 17.10
N LYS A 283 -5.39 9.76 17.78
CA LYS A 283 -4.54 10.12 18.93
C LYS A 283 -3.26 10.87 18.54
N LYS A 284 -2.65 10.50 17.42
CA LYS A 284 -1.36 11.05 16.99
C LYS A 284 -1.47 12.20 15.98
N GLY A 285 -2.61 12.29 15.26
CA GLY A 285 -2.85 13.33 14.24
C GLY A 285 -2.25 13.03 12.88
N TYR A 286 -1.61 11.87 12.68
CA TYR A 286 -1.01 11.44 11.41
C TYR A 286 -1.19 9.94 11.16
N LYS A 287 -1.08 9.54 9.87
CA LYS A 287 -1.12 8.14 9.45
C LYS A 287 0.28 7.52 9.54
N PRO A 288 0.38 6.19 9.78
CA PRO A 288 1.66 5.51 9.67
C PRO A 288 2.11 5.42 8.21
N ASP A 289 3.41 5.51 8.00
CA ASP A 289 4.06 5.23 6.71
C ASP A 289 4.29 3.73 6.51
N ILE A 290 4.59 3.06 7.62
CA ILE A 290 4.98 1.65 7.66
C ILE A 290 4.14 0.90 8.68
N ILE A 291 3.69 -0.30 8.28
CA ILE A 291 3.00 -1.25 9.15
C ILE A 291 3.78 -2.57 9.13
N LEU A 292 4.33 -2.94 10.28
CA LEU A 292 5.01 -4.22 10.49
C LEU A 292 4.07 -5.16 11.25
N VAL A 293 3.92 -6.38 10.73
CA VAL A 293 3.04 -7.42 11.33
C VAL A 293 3.90 -8.66 11.62
N ASP A 294 4.16 -8.92 12.88
CA ASP A 294 5.02 -10.02 13.32
C ASP A 294 4.22 -11.07 14.10
N TYR A 295 3.66 -12.11 13.43
CA TYR A 295 3.67 -12.46 12.03
C TYR A 295 2.30 -12.99 11.56
N LEU A 296 2.07 -12.99 10.25
CA LEU A 296 0.77 -13.26 9.63
C LEU A 296 0.14 -14.61 9.98
N ASP A 297 0.97 -15.65 10.22
CA ASP A 297 0.46 -17.01 10.48
C ASP A 297 -0.34 -17.12 11.80
N LEU A 298 -0.22 -16.12 12.70
CA LEU A 298 -0.99 -16.01 13.94
C LEU A 298 -2.31 -15.24 13.79
N MET A 299 -2.56 -14.65 12.62
CA MET A 299 -3.79 -13.93 12.33
C MET A 299 -4.91 -14.88 11.86
N MET A 300 -6.14 -14.37 11.89
CA MET A 300 -7.32 -15.03 11.31
C MET A 300 -7.94 -14.16 10.22
N PRO A 301 -8.47 -14.76 9.14
CA PRO A 301 -9.19 -14.02 8.12
C PRO A 301 -10.55 -13.55 8.63
N LEU A 302 -10.99 -12.40 8.10
CA LEU A 302 -12.31 -11.85 8.34
C LEU A 302 -13.34 -12.37 7.33
N SER A 303 -12.92 -12.49 6.07
CA SER A 303 -13.79 -12.75 4.92
C SER A 303 -14.40 -14.13 4.90
N VAL A 304 -13.77 -15.12 5.53
CA VAL A 304 -14.19 -16.52 5.51
C VAL A 304 -13.99 -17.17 6.89
N LYS A 305 -14.99 -17.94 7.33
CA LYS A 305 -14.82 -18.83 8.50
C LYS A 305 -14.02 -20.05 8.03
N VAL A 306 -12.77 -20.16 8.48
CA VAL A 306 -11.87 -21.26 8.13
C VAL A 306 -11.75 -22.23 9.30
N SER A 307 -11.75 -23.52 9.01
CA SER A 307 -11.46 -24.53 10.01
C SER A 307 -10.02 -24.36 10.54
N PRO A 308 -9.77 -24.55 11.84
CA PRO A 308 -8.41 -24.47 12.41
C PRO A 308 -7.41 -25.43 11.76
N SER A 309 -7.89 -26.49 11.10
CA SER A 309 -7.04 -27.46 10.37
C SER A 309 -6.64 -27.00 8.98
N ASP A 310 -7.28 -25.97 8.43
CA ASP A 310 -7.09 -25.54 7.04
C ASP A 310 -6.20 -24.30 6.95
N LEU A 311 -4.95 -24.49 7.36
CA LEU A 311 -3.95 -23.43 7.43
C LEU A 311 -3.67 -22.78 6.08
N PHE A 312 -3.76 -23.54 4.98
CA PHE A 312 -3.50 -23.03 3.64
C PHE A 312 -4.52 -21.98 3.21
N ILE A 313 -5.81 -22.28 3.42
CA ILE A 313 -6.91 -21.36 3.09
C ILE A 313 -6.85 -20.14 4.00
N LYS A 314 -6.62 -20.36 5.30
CA LYS A 314 -6.45 -19.27 6.27
C LYS A 314 -5.40 -18.25 5.83
N ASP A 315 -4.20 -18.74 5.53
CA ASP A 315 -3.08 -17.90 5.21
C ASP A 315 -3.24 -17.16 3.87
N LYS A 316 -3.94 -17.77 2.92
CA LYS A 316 -4.33 -17.13 1.66
C LYS A 316 -5.17 -15.88 1.92
N TYR A 317 -6.28 -16.05 2.64
CA TYR A 317 -7.20 -14.92 2.88
C TYR A 317 -6.57 -13.84 3.77
N VAL A 318 -5.81 -14.22 4.79
CA VAL A 318 -5.06 -13.24 5.61
C VAL A 318 -4.09 -12.42 4.74
N SER A 319 -3.38 -13.07 3.83
CA SER A 319 -2.46 -12.36 2.91
C SER A 319 -3.19 -11.41 1.98
N GLU A 320 -4.35 -11.82 1.43
CA GLU A 320 -5.19 -10.96 0.58
C GLU A 320 -5.72 -9.74 1.36
N GLU A 321 -6.18 -9.96 2.59
CA GLU A 321 -6.67 -8.90 3.46
C GLU A 321 -5.56 -7.92 3.88
N LEU A 322 -4.34 -8.42 4.18
CA LEU A 322 -3.18 -7.58 4.48
C LEU A 322 -2.75 -6.75 3.26
N ARG A 323 -2.77 -7.34 2.05
CA ARG A 323 -2.47 -6.60 0.83
C ARG A 323 -3.50 -5.49 0.58
N ASN A 324 -4.78 -5.78 0.77
CA ASN A 324 -5.84 -4.77 0.67
C ASN A 324 -5.63 -3.66 1.71
N LEU A 325 -5.25 -4.01 2.94
CA LEU A 325 -4.94 -3.04 3.99
C LEU A 325 -3.77 -2.11 3.60
N ALA A 326 -2.70 -2.66 2.99
CA ALA A 326 -1.58 -1.86 2.49
C ALA A 326 -2.03 -0.84 1.44
N MET A 327 -2.86 -1.26 0.49
CA MET A 327 -3.42 -0.39 -0.55
C MET A 327 -4.35 0.68 0.04
N GLU A 328 -5.28 0.30 0.94
CA GLU A 328 -6.22 1.21 1.60
C GLU A 328 -5.52 2.30 2.41
N THR A 329 -4.45 1.94 3.10
CA THR A 329 -3.69 2.87 3.96
C THR A 329 -2.64 3.65 3.21
N ASN A 330 -2.28 3.22 1.99
CA ASN A 330 -1.13 3.70 1.21
C ASN A 330 0.17 3.64 2.03
N ALA A 331 0.31 2.61 2.86
CA ALA A 331 1.50 2.35 3.67
C ALA A 331 2.29 1.17 3.10
N ILE A 332 3.59 1.07 3.41
CA ILE A 332 4.34 -0.16 3.20
C ILE A 332 3.92 -1.14 4.28
N LEU A 333 3.44 -2.31 3.90
CA LEU A 333 3.14 -3.38 4.84
C LEU A 333 4.18 -4.48 4.71
N VAL A 334 4.83 -4.80 5.82
CA VAL A 334 5.80 -5.90 5.90
C VAL A 334 5.35 -6.89 6.95
N THR A 335 5.36 -8.15 6.57
CA THR A 335 5.07 -9.25 7.49
C THR A 335 6.07 -10.38 7.34
N ALA A 336 6.02 -11.32 8.26
CA ALA A 336 6.83 -12.54 8.22
C ALA A 336 5.95 -13.76 8.01
N SER A 337 6.54 -14.82 7.48
CA SER A 337 5.95 -16.15 7.35
C SER A 337 6.95 -17.24 7.66
N GLN A 338 6.46 -18.36 8.18
CA GLN A 338 7.31 -19.49 8.48
C GLN A 338 7.55 -20.35 7.25
N LEU A 339 8.79 -20.80 7.05
CA LEU A 339 9.14 -21.82 6.07
C LEU A 339 8.89 -23.22 6.61
N ASN A 340 8.62 -24.18 5.71
CA ASN A 340 8.53 -25.60 6.04
C ASN A 340 9.87 -26.16 6.53
N ARG A 341 9.83 -27.25 7.27
CA ARG A 341 11.05 -27.89 7.81
C ARG A 341 12.00 -28.38 6.71
N SER A 342 11.48 -28.80 5.56
CA SER A 342 12.27 -29.21 4.40
C SER A 342 13.15 -28.09 3.84
N ALA A 343 12.76 -26.84 4.03
CA ALA A 343 13.55 -25.68 3.58
C ALA A 343 14.80 -25.40 4.41
N VAL A 344 14.95 -26.03 5.57
CA VAL A 344 16.05 -25.70 6.51
C VAL A 344 17.41 -26.26 6.01
N GLU A 345 17.41 -27.29 5.19
CA GLU A 345 18.59 -27.99 4.73
C GLU A 345 18.97 -27.66 3.27
N GLU A 346 18.13 -26.90 2.56
CA GLU A 346 18.38 -26.60 1.16
C GLU A 346 19.14 -25.29 0.94
N ILE A 347 20.02 -25.31 -0.06
CA ILE A 347 20.89 -24.19 -0.44
C ILE A 347 20.11 -23.15 -1.26
N GLU A 348 18.99 -23.54 -1.85
CA GLU A 348 18.11 -22.70 -2.65
C GLU A 348 16.65 -22.89 -2.24
N PHE A 349 15.95 -21.77 -2.01
CA PHE A 349 14.52 -21.85 -1.75
C PHE A 349 13.72 -21.86 -3.05
N ASP A 350 12.85 -22.86 -3.13
CA ASP A 350 11.74 -22.88 -4.09
C ASP A 350 10.44 -22.46 -3.40
N HIS A 351 9.46 -22.11 -4.20
CA HIS A 351 8.12 -21.71 -3.75
C HIS A 351 7.40 -22.78 -2.90
N SER A 352 7.78 -24.06 -3.02
CA SER A 352 7.27 -25.17 -2.22
C SER A 352 7.67 -25.13 -0.73
N HIS A 353 8.70 -24.37 -0.39
CA HIS A 353 9.29 -24.32 0.95
C HIS A 353 8.56 -23.38 1.93
N ILE A 354 7.64 -22.54 1.45
CA ILE A 354 6.87 -21.66 2.33
C ILE A 354 5.72 -22.43 2.98
N SER A 355 5.65 -22.41 4.31
CA SER A 355 4.52 -22.97 5.06
C SER A 355 3.22 -22.27 4.68
N GLY A 356 2.18 -23.05 4.34
CA GLY A 356 0.95 -22.47 3.78
C GLY A 356 1.03 -22.17 2.27
N GLY A 357 2.16 -22.46 1.62
CA GLY A 357 2.32 -22.69 0.19
C GLY A 357 2.27 -21.45 -0.71
N LEU A 358 2.08 -21.76 -1.99
CA LEU A 358 2.02 -20.84 -3.14
C LEU A 358 1.07 -19.65 -2.95
N SER A 359 0.04 -19.77 -2.13
CA SER A 359 -1.00 -18.73 -1.98
C SER A 359 -0.46 -17.43 -1.38
N LYS A 360 0.40 -17.49 -0.36
CA LYS A 360 1.05 -16.30 0.23
C LYS A 360 1.97 -15.63 -0.79
N ILE A 361 2.73 -16.45 -1.55
CA ILE A 361 3.62 -15.97 -2.61
C ILE A 361 2.81 -15.30 -3.71
N GLN A 362 1.69 -15.88 -4.11
CA GLN A 362 0.86 -15.33 -5.18
C GLN A 362 0.30 -13.95 -4.83
N THR A 363 -0.09 -13.76 -3.59
CA THR A 363 -0.73 -12.52 -3.13
C THR A 363 0.28 -11.40 -2.91
N ALA A 364 1.42 -11.67 -2.26
CA ALA A 364 2.43 -10.65 -1.94
C ALA A 364 3.04 -10.00 -3.18
N ASP A 365 3.46 -8.76 -3.04
CA ASP A 365 4.17 -8.02 -4.08
C ASP A 365 5.66 -8.41 -4.09
N ASN A 366 6.27 -8.54 -2.89
CA ASN A 366 7.62 -9.06 -2.73
C ASN A 366 7.65 -10.20 -1.70
N VAL A 367 8.44 -11.24 -1.97
CA VAL A 367 8.71 -12.35 -1.05
C VAL A 367 10.20 -12.57 -0.99
N ILE A 368 10.75 -12.48 0.20
CA ILE A 368 12.19 -12.54 0.48
C ILE A 368 12.44 -13.68 1.48
N GLY A 369 13.19 -14.69 1.06
CA GLY A 369 13.63 -15.77 1.92
C GLY A 369 14.85 -15.36 2.74
N ILE A 370 14.87 -15.66 4.04
CA ILE A 370 16.00 -15.45 4.93
C ILE A 370 16.70 -16.80 5.15
N PHE A 371 17.96 -16.85 4.80
CA PHE A 371 18.82 -18.00 4.98
C PHE A 371 19.78 -17.77 6.14
N THR A 372 19.93 -18.79 6.95
CA THR A 372 20.94 -18.78 7.98
C THR A 372 21.26 -20.22 8.40
N SER A 373 22.50 -20.60 8.29
CA SER A 373 23.02 -21.83 8.89
C SER A 373 23.61 -21.50 10.27
N ARG A 374 23.89 -22.56 11.08
CA ARG A 374 24.58 -22.38 12.36
C ARG A 374 25.94 -21.70 12.15
N ALA A 375 26.71 -22.16 11.16
CA ALA A 375 28.01 -21.58 10.84
C ALA A 375 27.92 -20.11 10.36
N MET A 376 26.84 -19.72 9.68
CA MET A 376 26.60 -18.32 9.30
C MET A 376 26.29 -17.46 10.52
N LYS A 377 25.43 -17.96 11.43
CA LYS A 377 25.11 -17.25 12.69
C LYS A 377 26.33 -17.01 13.54
N ASP A 378 27.16 -18.05 13.72
CA ASP A 378 28.37 -17.96 14.50
C ASP A 378 29.39 -16.96 13.93
N ARG A 379 29.31 -16.70 12.62
CA ARG A 379 30.11 -15.68 11.91
C ARG A 379 29.42 -14.33 11.80
N GLY A 380 28.21 -14.15 12.37
CA GLY A 380 27.43 -12.93 12.23
C GLY A 380 26.99 -12.66 10.80
N ARG A 381 26.51 -13.68 10.09
CA ARG A 381 26.09 -13.55 8.67
C ARG A 381 24.66 -14.03 8.45
N TYR A 382 23.93 -13.30 7.63
CA TYR A 382 22.67 -13.69 7.04
C TYR A 382 22.77 -13.60 5.51
N GLN A 383 22.01 -14.41 4.81
CA GLN A 383 21.79 -14.28 3.39
C GLN A 383 20.28 -14.17 3.13
N ILE A 384 19.85 -13.26 2.27
CA ILE A 384 18.49 -13.18 1.80
C ILE A 384 18.44 -13.51 0.31
N GLN A 385 17.33 -14.09 -0.13
CA GLN A 385 17.04 -14.37 -1.54
C GLN A 385 15.68 -13.80 -1.94
N PHE A 386 15.64 -13.12 -3.06
CA PHE A 386 14.38 -12.63 -3.63
C PHE A 386 13.64 -13.78 -4.33
N MET A 387 12.61 -14.32 -3.70
CA MET A 387 11.78 -15.39 -4.25
C MET A 387 10.74 -14.87 -5.23
N LYS A 388 10.23 -13.65 -4.98
CA LYS A 388 9.28 -12.93 -5.83
C LYS A 388 9.49 -11.43 -5.70
N THR A 389 9.36 -10.73 -6.80
CA THR A 389 9.20 -9.27 -6.83
C THR A 389 8.35 -8.91 -8.05
N ARG A 390 7.42 -7.92 -7.88
CA ARG A 390 6.61 -7.37 -8.97
C ARG A 390 7.19 -6.09 -9.53
N SER A 391 7.98 -5.39 -8.72
CA SER A 391 8.50 -4.05 -9.04
C SER A 391 9.93 -4.06 -9.55
N SER A 392 10.61 -5.21 -9.55
CA SER A 392 12.00 -5.32 -10.00
C SER A 392 12.31 -6.66 -10.70
N SER A 393 13.49 -6.76 -11.29
CA SER A 393 14.01 -7.99 -11.91
C SER A 393 14.89 -8.82 -10.96
N GLY A 394 14.76 -8.60 -9.65
CA GLY A 394 15.64 -9.21 -8.63
C GLY A 394 15.36 -10.67 -8.31
N VAL A 395 14.36 -11.32 -8.90
CA VAL A 395 13.99 -12.72 -8.59
C VAL A 395 15.20 -13.65 -8.75
N GLY A 396 15.42 -14.53 -7.74
CA GLY A 396 16.54 -15.47 -7.67
C GLY A 396 17.85 -14.86 -7.16
N GLN A 397 17.96 -13.53 -7.09
CA GLN A 397 19.19 -12.89 -6.61
C GLN A 397 19.30 -13.00 -5.10
N LYS A 398 20.56 -13.08 -4.62
CA LYS A 398 20.91 -13.18 -3.21
C LYS A 398 21.66 -11.94 -2.76
N VAL A 399 21.50 -11.57 -1.50
CA VAL A 399 22.24 -10.50 -0.82
C VAL A 399 22.73 -11.03 0.51
N ASP A 400 24.03 -10.88 0.77
CA ASP A 400 24.64 -11.20 2.05
C ASP A 400 24.61 -9.98 2.96
N LEU A 401 24.26 -10.20 4.23
CA LEU A 401 24.14 -9.18 5.26
C LEU A 401 24.97 -9.56 6.48
N GLU A 402 25.50 -8.55 7.16
CA GLU A 402 26.13 -8.72 8.48
C GLU A 402 25.10 -8.66 9.59
N PHE A 403 25.37 -9.43 10.63
CA PHE A 403 24.57 -9.47 11.83
C PHE A 403 25.45 -9.34 13.08
N ASN A 404 25.26 -8.26 13.81
CA ASN A 404 25.90 -8.07 15.09
C ASN A 404 25.07 -8.76 16.19
N LEU A 405 25.61 -9.83 16.77
CA LEU A 405 24.94 -10.64 17.80
C LEU A 405 24.68 -9.88 19.10
N ASP A 406 25.53 -8.93 19.45
CA ASP A 406 25.43 -8.18 20.69
C ASP A 406 24.33 -7.11 20.61
N THR A 407 24.32 -6.35 19.53
CA THR A 407 23.39 -5.23 19.32
C THR A 407 22.15 -5.60 18.51
N LEU A 408 22.09 -6.82 18.00
CA LEU A 408 21.00 -7.35 17.14
C LEU A 408 20.82 -6.57 15.83
N ARG A 409 21.83 -5.78 15.42
CA ARG A 409 21.79 -5.01 14.15
C ARG A 409 22.12 -5.87 12.95
N ILE A 410 21.36 -5.65 11.88
CA ILE A 410 21.63 -6.19 10.54
C ILE A 410 22.06 -5.02 9.66
N SER A 411 23.19 -5.15 8.98
CA SER A 411 23.79 -4.15 8.10
C SER A 411 24.22 -4.76 6.77
N ASP A 412 24.47 -3.91 5.79
CA ASP A 412 25.03 -4.32 4.52
C ASP A 412 26.54 -4.64 4.67
N ILE A 413 27.06 -5.57 3.88
CA ILE A 413 28.49 -5.96 3.95
C ILE A 413 29.40 -4.89 3.32
N ASP A 414 28.87 -4.14 2.33
CA ASP A 414 29.65 -3.15 1.60
C ASP A 414 29.73 -1.77 2.32
N ASP A 415 29.22 -1.70 3.55
CA ASP A 415 29.23 -0.46 4.33
C ASP A 415 30.48 -0.42 5.22
N ASP A 416 31.62 0.02 4.64
CA ASP A 416 32.89 0.25 5.34
C ASP A 416 32.81 1.34 6.43
N SER A 417 31.62 1.81 6.80
CA SER A 417 31.41 2.81 7.83
C SER A 417 31.04 2.19 9.16
N ASP A 418 31.76 2.65 10.18
CA ASP A 418 31.65 2.40 11.62
C ASP A 418 30.21 2.05 12.09
N PRO A 419 29.99 0.93 12.82
CA PRO A 419 28.65 0.44 13.19
C PRO A 419 27.86 1.38 14.11
N ALA A 420 28.45 2.46 14.55
CA ALA A 420 27.80 3.46 15.37
C ALA A 420 27.46 4.73 14.58
N MET A 421 26.25 4.85 14.08
CA MET A 421 25.53 6.11 13.80
C MET A 421 25.77 6.88 12.49
N THR A 422 26.64 6.55 11.53
CA THR A 422 26.93 7.55 10.49
C THR A 422 26.35 7.32 9.11
N THR A 423 25.98 6.11 8.72
CA THR A 423 25.77 5.82 7.31
C THR A 423 24.34 5.95 6.81
N SER A 424 23.35 5.66 7.62
CA SER A 424 21.95 5.72 7.18
C SER A 424 21.43 7.15 7.05
N LEU A 425 21.95 8.11 7.81
CA LEU A 425 21.50 9.50 7.81
C LEU A 425 21.93 10.31 6.59
N SER A 426 23.11 10.02 6.01
CA SER A 426 23.61 10.78 4.85
C SER A 426 23.01 10.30 3.54
N THR A 427 22.80 9.00 3.39
CA THR A 427 22.22 8.40 2.17
C THR A 427 20.71 8.62 2.10
N MET A 428 20.00 8.57 3.23
CA MET A 428 18.57 8.78 3.29
C MET A 428 18.13 10.25 3.22
N LYS A 429 18.97 11.21 3.65
CA LYS A 429 18.69 12.66 3.50
C LYS A 429 18.58 13.09 2.04
N ASN A 430 19.23 12.38 1.11
CA ASN A 430 19.15 12.68 -0.32
C ASN A 430 17.87 12.18 -1.00
N VAL A 431 17.10 11.29 -0.36
CA VAL A 431 15.86 10.74 -0.92
C VAL A 431 14.64 11.63 -0.56
N ASN A 432 14.70 12.34 0.58
CA ASN A 432 13.57 13.16 1.06
C ASN A 432 13.59 14.63 0.56
N GLN A 433 14.68 15.06 -0.10
CA GLN A 433 14.68 16.33 -0.81
C GLN A 433 14.50 16.03 -2.29
N GLY A 434 13.32 16.34 -2.84
CA GLY A 434 12.95 16.20 -4.24
C GLY A 434 13.95 16.84 -5.19
N GLY A 435 15.09 16.22 -5.35
CA GLY A 435 16.18 16.57 -6.22
C GLY A 435 16.30 15.56 -7.32
N GLY A 436 16.13 16.02 -8.56
CA GLY A 436 16.28 15.21 -9.74
C GLY A 436 17.58 14.40 -9.73
N PHE A 437 17.53 13.22 -10.34
CA PHE A 437 18.66 12.36 -10.59
C PHE A 437 19.80 13.15 -11.23
N ASN A 438 20.77 13.55 -10.40
CA ASN A 438 22.08 13.94 -10.91
C ASN A 438 22.85 12.66 -11.15
N PHE A 439 22.87 12.23 -12.41
CA PHE A 439 23.90 11.32 -12.88
C PHE A 439 25.26 11.98 -12.59
N LYS A 440 25.90 11.59 -11.50
CA LYS A 440 27.33 11.83 -11.36
C LYS A 440 27.97 11.13 -12.53
N LYS A 441 28.52 11.93 -13.45
CA LYS A 441 29.43 11.45 -14.47
C LYS A 441 30.47 10.59 -13.74
N THR A 442 30.48 9.31 -14.05
CA THR A 442 31.57 8.39 -13.69
C THR A 442 32.86 9.07 -14.11
N SER A 443 33.77 9.13 -13.16
CA SER A 443 35.14 9.61 -13.35
C SER A 443 35.70 9.11 -14.68
N THR A 444 36.05 10.03 -15.54
CA THR A 444 36.85 9.82 -16.73
C THR A 444 38.12 9.08 -16.35
N VAL A 445 38.22 7.81 -16.76
CA VAL A 445 39.50 7.13 -16.85
C VAL A 445 40.36 7.99 -17.74
N LYS A 446 41.46 8.52 -17.24
CA LYS A 446 42.46 9.22 -18.04
C LYS A 446 43.08 8.21 -18.98
N GLU A 447 42.67 8.28 -20.24
CA GLU A 447 43.38 7.59 -21.31
C GLU A 447 44.76 8.25 -21.44
N THR A 448 45.83 7.49 -21.26
CA THR A 448 47.19 7.93 -21.54
C THR A 448 47.44 7.80 -23.04
N VAL A 449 47.52 8.92 -23.69
CA VAL A 449 47.87 9.02 -25.13
C VAL A 449 49.37 9.30 -25.22
N ASP A 450 50.07 8.61 -26.12
CA ASP A 450 51.46 8.85 -26.43
C ASP A 450 51.63 10.24 -27.05
N PRO A 451 52.47 11.09 -26.50
CA PRO A 451 52.60 12.48 -26.97
C PRO A 451 53.27 12.64 -28.34
N GLU A 452 53.90 11.61 -28.86
CA GLU A 452 54.61 11.71 -30.20
C GLU A 452 53.82 11.07 -31.35
N THR A 453 52.96 10.05 -31.04
CA THR A 453 52.24 9.32 -32.10
C THR A 453 50.73 9.51 -32.08
N GLY A 454 50.16 10.01 -30.94
CA GLY A 454 48.72 10.21 -30.80
C GLY A 454 47.91 8.92 -30.60
N GLU A 455 48.55 7.77 -30.40
CA GLU A 455 47.87 6.48 -30.17
C GLU A 455 47.64 6.17 -28.71
N ILE A 456 46.51 5.48 -28.43
CA ILE A 456 46.12 5.09 -27.08
C ILE A 456 46.90 3.85 -26.65
N ILE A 457 47.67 3.93 -25.55
CA ILE A 457 48.44 2.79 -25.03
C ILE A 457 47.50 1.87 -24.24
N ALA A 458 47.26 0.65 -24.75
CA ALA A 458 46.43 -0.38 -24.09
C ALA A 458 47.21 -1.10 -22.96
N ASP A 459 46.62 -1.23 -21.83
CA ASP A 459 47.13 -1.97 -20.68
C ASP A 459 47.06 -3.50 -20.96
N PRO A 460 48.19 -4.24 -20.89
CA PRO A 460 48.25 -5.65 -21.25
C PRO A 460 47.62 -6.61 -20.23
N THR A 461 46.99 -6.12 -19.14
CA THR A 461 46.40 -6.97 -18.08
C THR A 461 44.90 -7.21 -18.17
N LYS A 462 44.23 -6.71 -19.23
CA LYS A 462 42.77 -6.93 -19.41
C LYS A 462 42.49 -7.65 -20.75
N GLY A 463 41.77 -8.78 -20.60
CA GLY A 463 41.40 -9.67 -21.70
C GLY A 463 40.59 -9.03 -22.82
N ALA A 464 40.57 -9.68 -23.98
CA ALA A 464 40.11 -9.23 -25.30
C ALA A 464 38.74 -8.53 -25.35
N PRO A 465 38.54 -7.52 -26.20
CA PRO A 465 37.31 -6.74 -26.28
C PRO A 465 36.19 -7.52 -26.97
N VAL A 466 35.00 -7.48 -26.35
CA VAL A 466 33.74 -7.95 -26.95
C VAL A 466 33.30 -6.95 -28.04
N PRO A 467 32.85 -7.38 -29.23
CA PRO A 467 32.48 -6.49 -30.33
C PRO A 467 31.28 -5.62 -29.97
N LYS A 468 31.42 -4.31 -30.10
CA LYS A 468 30.35 -3.32 -29.93
C LYS A 468 29.40 -3.39 -31.11
N VAL A 469 28.16 -3.83 -30.85
CA VAL A 469 27.04 -3.63 -31.78
C VAL A 469 26.63 -2.15 -31.70
N LYS A 470 26.81 -1.41 -32.79
CA LYS A 470 26.33 -0.03 -32.92
C LYS A 470 24.83 -0.03 -33.15
N ALA A 471 24.05 0.29 -32.12
CA ALA A 471 22.67 0.71 -32.27
C ALA A 471 22.63 2.23 -32.50
N GLN A 472 22.74 2.66 -33.76
CA GLN A 472 22.37 4.01 -34.18
C GLN A 472 20.88 3.97 -34.56
N VAL A 473 20.00 4.40 -33.67
CA VAL A 473 18.68 4.92 -34.09
C VAL A 473 18.70 6.42 -33.81
N GLY A 474 18.93 7.17 -34.87
CA GLY A 474 19.01 8.63 -34.82
C GLY A 474 17.63 9.24 -34.51
N GLY A 475 17.63 10.19 -33.58
CA GLY A 475 16.42 10.94 -33.18
C GLY A 475 15.76 11.78 -34.27
N SER A 476 16.31 11.81 -35.50
CA SER A 476 15.71 12.45 -36.65
C SER A 476 14.54 11.65 -37.25
N LYS A 477 14.63 10.32 -37.27
CA LYS A 477 13.57 9.47 -37.85
C LYS A 477 12.28 9.45 -36.97
N LEU A 478 12.43 9.57 -35.66
CA LEU A 478 11.27 9.65 -34.76
C LEU A 478 10.53 10.98 -34.88
N ARG A 479 11.27 12.08 -35.13
CA ARG A 479 10.67 13.40 -35.38
C ARG A 479 9.96 13.48 -36.72
N GLU A 480 10.46 12.83 -37.74
CA GLU A 480 9.83 12.73 -39.04
C GLU A 480 8.54 11.89 -39.02
N MET A 481 8.53 10.78 -38.28
CA MET A 481 7.31 9.98 -38.08
C MET A 481 6.24 10.73 -37.30
N LEU A 482 6.60 11.53 -36.31
CA LEU A 482 5.66 12.36 -35.53
C LEU A 482 5.13 13.55 -36.37
N ALA A 483 5.91 14.11 -37.26
CA ALA A 483 5.46 15.17 -38.16
C ALA A 483 4.45 14.65 -39.20
N ASN A 484 4.63 13.44 -39.70
CA ASN A 484 3.71 12.82 -40.67
C ASN A 484 2.38 12.38 -40.06
N LEU A 485 2.35 12.04 -38.76
CA LEU A 485 1.12 11.71 -38.03
C LEU A 485 0.24 12.93 -37.73
N ASN A 486 0.81 14.12 -37.70
CA ASN A 486 0.08 15.37 -37.50
C ASN A 486 -0.46 16.01 -38.78
N SER A 487 0.00 15.57 -39.97
CA SER A 487 -0.44 16.05 -41.28
C SER A 487 -1.62 15.26 -41.88
N GLU A 488 -2.09 14.19 -41.23
CA GLU A 488 -3.28 13.41 -41.65
C GLU A 488 -4.54 13.75 -40.87
N LYS A 489 -4.54 14.86 -40.12
CA LYS A 489 -5.70 15.33 -39.34
C LYS A 489 -6.14 16.77 -39.69
N ASP A 490 -6.05 17.15 -40.99
CA ASP A 490 -6.76 18.32 -41.53
C ASP A 490 -7.67 17.88 -42.67
#